data_9c56537517b70937287468603f1ed3d8
#
_entry.id   9c56537517b70937287468603f1ed3d8
#
_cell.length_a   1.000
_cell.length_b   1.000
_cell.length_c   1.000
_cell.angle_alpha   90.00
_cell.angle_beta   90.00
_cell.angle_gamma   90.00
#
_symmetry.space_group_name_H-M   'P 1'
#
loop_
_entity.id
_entity.type
_entity.pdbx_description
1 polymer ?
#
loop_
_entity_poly.entity_id
_entity_poly.type
_entity_poly.pdbx_seq_one_letter_code
_entity_poly.pdbx_strand_id
1 'polypeptide(L)'
;MQKLSIIRFKPKSECFDEFVKNLTSFNERKHRIFHLMRSGDELHAIVIRDASILEQDASDGVKWLDDHRHLLQEYDEDNKHTIPLSGDLLHTSV
;
A
#
# COMPACT_ATOMS: atom_id res chain seq x y z
N MET A 1 -4.05 -19.83 3.89
CA MET A 1 -4.67 -18.71 4.66
C MET A 1 -4.36 -17.41 3.95
N GLN A 2 -5.35 -16.54 3.85
CA GLN A 2 -5.17 -15.23 3.23
C GLN A 2 -4.95 -14.14 4.27
N LYS A 3 -4.13 -13.16 3.91
CA LYS A 3 -3.85 -11.98 4.72
C LYS A 3 -4.41 -10.74 4.02
N LEU A 4 -4.98 -9.85 4.81
CA LEU A 4 -5.39 -8.53 4.36
C LEU A 4 -4.44 -7.48 4.92
N SER A 5 -3.93 -6.62 4.08
CA SER A 5 -3.10 -5.49 4.49
C SER A 5 -3.79 -4.19 4.13
N ILE A 6 -3.70 -3.22 5.04
CA ILE A 6 -4.11 -1.84 4.77
C ILE A 6 -2.85 -1.00 4.93
N ILE A 7 -2.47 -0.31 3.87
CA ILE A 7 -1.24 0.47 3.83
C ILE A 7 -1.62 1.92 3.55
N ARG A 8 -1.30 2.81 4.48
CA ARG A 8 -1.67 4.22 4.40
C ARG A 8 -0.51 5.03 3.86
N PHE A 9 -0.82 5.96 2.96
CA PHE A 9 0.13 6.92 2.40
C PHE A 9 -0.48 8.31 2.43
N LYS A 10 0.39 9.32 2.50
CA LYS A 10 -0.03 10.72 2.44
C LYS A 10 0.75 11.42 1.32
N PRO A 11 0.34 11.27 0.06
CA PRO A 11 1.05 11.93 -1.04
C PRO A 11 1.02 13.45 -0.88
N LYS A 12 2.10 14.10 -1.31
CA LYS A 12 2.11 15.56 -1.43
C LYS A 12 1.04 15.95 -2.42
N SER A 13 0.36 17.08 -2.19
CA SER A 13 -0.79 17.46 -3.02
C SER A 13 -0.46 17.53 -4.51
N GLU A 14 0.70 18.07 -4.86
CA GLU A 14 1.15 18.19 -6.24
C GLU A 14 1.62 16.86 -6.84
N CYS A 15 1.81 15.84 -5.99
CA CYS A 15 2.30 14.52 -6.41
C CYS A 15 1.23 13.43 -6.32
N PHE A 16 0.01 13.79 -5.93
CA PHE A 16 -1.03 12.79 -5.64
C PHE A 16 -1.31 11.89 -6.85
N ASP A 17 -1.59 12.49 -7.99
CA ASP A 17 -1.93 11.74 -9.21
C ASP A 17 -0.76 10.88 -9.70
N GLU A 18 0.45 11.41 -9.63
CA GLU A 18 1.65 10.65 -10.00
C GLU A 18 1.83 9.43 -9.09
N PHE A 19 1.66 9.61 -7.78
CA PHE A 19 1.79 8.51 -6.84
C PHE A 19 0.74 7.42 -7.09
N VAL A 20 -0.52 7.81 -7.30
CA VAL A 20 -1.60 6.88 -7.61
C VAL A 20 -1.27 6.08 -8.88
N LYS A 21 -0.82 6.75 -9.93
CA LYS A 21 -0.45 6.10 -11.17
C LYS A 21 0.67 5.08 -10.98
N ASN A 22 1.72 5.48 -10.27
CA ASN A 22 2.88 4.63 -10.05
C ASN A 22 2.53 3.42 -9.18
N LEU A 23 1.72 3.62 -8.14
CA LEU A 23 1.29 2.54 -7.26
C LEU A 23 0.38 1.55 -8.00
N THR A 24 -0.53 2.05 -8.82
CA THR A 24 -1.40 1.21 -9.65
C THR A 24 -0.58 0.37 -10.61
N SER A 25 0.38 0.97 -11.30
CA SER A 25 1.25 0.27 -12.24
C SER A 25 2.06 -0.84 -11.55
N PHE A 26 2.57 -0.56 -10.36
CA PHE A 26 3.29 -1.56 -9.57
C PHE A 26 2.40 -2.76 -9.26
N ASN A 27 1.15 -2.50 -8.86
CA ASN A 27 0.24 -3.56 -8.45
C ASN A 27 -0.37 -4.35 -9.60
N GLU A 28 -0.47 -3.79 -10.80
CA GLU A 28 -0.95 -4.50 -11.99
C GLU A 28 -0.09 -5.71 -12.33
N ARG A 29 1.17 -5.73 -11.89
CA ARG A 29 2.11 -6.82 -12.15
C ARG A 29 2.02 -7.93 -11.11
N LYS A 30 1.18 -7.77 -10.09
CA LYS A 30 1.05 -8.71 -8.99
C LYS A 30 -0.24 -9.51 -9.12
N HIS A 31 -0.17 -10.80 -8.80
CA HIS A 31 -1.34 -11.69 -8.81
C HIS A 31 -2.01 -11.67 -7.44
N ARG A 32 -2.73 -10.58 -7.16
CA ARG A 32 -3.42 -10.41 -5.88
C ARG A 32 -4.57 -9.42 -6.03
N ILE A 33 -5.47 -9.44 -5.06
CA ILE A 33 -6.56 -8.47 -5.00
C ILE A 33 -6.02 -7.17 -4.44
N PHE A 34 -6.32 -6.06 -5.12
CA PHE A 34 -5.81 -4.75 -4.78
C PHE A 34 -6.90 -3.69 -4.98
N HIS A 35 -7.10 -2.88 -3.94
CA HIS A 35 -8.02 -1.75 -3.98
C HIS A 35 -7.32 -0.50 -3.50
N LEU A 36 -7.66 0.64 -4.09
CA LEU A 36 -7.21 1.95 -3.63
C LEU A 36 -8.40 2.77 -3.19
N MET A 37 -8.25 3.46 -2.05
CA MET A 37 -9.25 4.37 -1.54
C MET A 37 -8.59 5.70 -1.23
N ARG A 38 -9.22 6.79 -1.67
CA ARG A 38 -8.83 8.14 -1.25
C ARG A 38 -9.69 8.59 -0.09
N SER A 39 -9.06 9.09 0.97
CA SER A 39 -9.75 9.69 2.11
C SER A 39 -9.05 11.01 2.46
N GLY A 40 -9.63 12.13 2.02
CA GLY A 40 -9.00 13.44 2.19
C GLY A 40 -7.69 13.53 1.43
N ASP A 41 -6.61 13.79 2.15
CA ASP A 41 -5.25 13.86 1.61
C ASP A 41 -4.48 12.53 1.72
N GLU A 42 -5.15 11.49 2.21
CA GLU A 42 -4.53 10.16 2.35
C GLU A 42 -5.00 9.21 1.26
N LEU A 43 -4.14 8.25 0.97
CA LEU A 43 -4.41 7.15 0.05
C LEU A 43 -4.23 5.85 0.82
N HIS A 44 -5.24 4.99 0.79
CA HIS A 44 -5.20 3.68 1.46
C HIS A 44 -5.17 2.58 0.40
N ALA A 45 -4.15 1.76 0.45
CA ALA A 45 -4.04 0.56 -0.38
C ALA A 45 -4.52 -0.64 0.42
N ILE A 46 -5.47 -1.37 -0.12
CA ILE A 46 -6.01 -2.58 0.50
C ILE A 46 -5.60 -3.77 -0.36
N VAL A 47 -4.85 -4.69 0.24
CA VAL A 47 -4.25 -5.81 -0.48
C VAL A 47 -4.67 -7.12 0.19
N ILE A 48 -5.15 -8.07 -0.62
CA ILE A 48 -5.48 -9.41 -0.13
C ILE A 48 -4.60 -10.39 -0.90
N ARG A 49 -3.84 -11.20 -0.16
CA ARG A 49 -2.92 -12.18 -0.74
C ARG A 49 -2.73 -13.37 0.18
N ASP A 50 -2.19 -14.44 -0.35
CA ASP A 50 -1.89 -15.61 0.45
C ASP A 50 -0.77 -15.31 1.44
N ALA A 51 -0.86 -15.89 2.63
CA ALA A 51 0.14 -15.70 3.69
C ALA A 51 1.54 -16.14 3.24
N SER A 52 1.62 -17.15 2.37
CA SER A 52 2.90 -17.69 1.90
C SER A 52 3.74 -16.68 1.11
N ILE A 53 3.10 -15.67 0.51
CA ILE A 53 3.81 -14.64 -0.27
C ILE A 53 3.93 -13.31 0.45
N LEU A 54 3.39 -13.19 1.66
CA LEU A 54 3.33 -11.91 2.38
C LEU A 54 4.70 -11.30 2.60
N GLU A 55 5.65 -12.09 3.06
CA GLU A 55 6.98 -11.58 3.40
C GLU A 55 7.71 -11.05 2.17
N GLN A 56 7.73 -11.84 1.09
CA GLN A 56 8.37 -11.42 -0.16
C GLN A 56 7.67 -10.19 -0.75
N ASP A 57 6.35 -10.18 -0.71
CA ASP A 57 5.55 -9.09 -1.24
C ASP A 57 5.77 -7.80 -0.46
N ALA A 58 5.88 -7.89 0.87
CA ALA A 58 6.20 -6.74 1.71
C ALA A 58 7.61 -6.21 1.42
N SER A 59 8.56 -7.08 1.21
CA SER A 59 9.93 -6.70 0.84
C SER A 59 9.96 -5.96 -0.50
N ASP A 60 9.24 -6.46 -1.50
CA ASP A 60 9.13 -5.80 -2.81
C ASP A 60 8.48 -4.42 -2.66
N GLY A 61 7.46 -4.34 -1.82
CA GLY A 61 6.76 -3.08 -1.55
C GLY A 61 7.67 -2.02 -0.91
N VAL A 62 8.52 -2.43 0.03
CA VAL A 62 9.47 -1.51 0.67
C VAL A 62 10.48 -0.98 -0.35
N LYS A 63 11.00 -1.84 -1.22
CA LYS A 63 11.92 -1.42 -2.29
C LYS A 63 11.27 -0.42 -3.23
N TRP A 64 10.04 -0.68 -3.64
CA TRP A 64 9.28 0.23 -4.47
C TRP A 64 9.06 1.56 -3.74
N LEU A 65 8.67 1.49 -2.46
CA LEU A 65 8.41 2.67 -1.65
C LEU A 65 9.66 3.55 -1.53
N ASP A 66 10.83 2.95 -1.32
CA ASP A 66 12.08 3.69 -1.20
C ASP A 66 12.34 4.57 -2.42
N ASP A 67 11.96 4.10 -3.61
CA ASP A 67 12.11 4.87 -4.86
C ASP A 67 11.05 5.97 -5.01
N HIS A 68 10.01 5.98 -4.17
CA HIS A 68 8.87 6.89 -4.30
C HIS A 68 8.63 7.76 -3.06
N ARG A 69 9.47 7.67 -2.04
CA ARG A 69 9.28 8.43 -0.79
C ARG A 69 9.26 9.94 -1.00
N HIS A 70 9.95 10.43 -2.01
CA HIS A 70 9.99 11.85 -2.32
C HIS A 70 8.63 12.42 -2.74
N LEU A 71 7.68 11.57 -3.11
CA LEU A 71 6.32 11.98 -3.48
C LEU A 71 5.39 12.06 -2.26
N LEU A 72 5.85 11.62 -1.09
CA LEU A 72 5.03 11.44 0.10
C LEU A 72 5.40 12.42 1.21
N GLN A 73 4.40 12.78 2.02
CA GLN A 73 4.58 13.47 3.29
C GLN A 73 4.89 12.44 4.38
N GLU A 74 5.58 12.86 5.42
CA GLU A 74 5.82 12.01 6.58
C GLU A 74 4.64 12.08 7.55
N TYR A 75 4.27 10.94 8.14
CA TYR A 75 3.29 10.88 9.22
C TYR A 75 3.92 11.31 10.55
N ASP A 76 5.04 10.68 10.91
CA ASP A 76 5.79 10.93 12.14
C ASP A 76 7.20 10.37 12.02
N GLU A 77 8.01 10.51 13.07
CA GLU A 77 9.40 10.05 13.07
C GLU A 77 9.54 8.53 12.99
N ASP A 78 8.58 7.80 13.55
CA ASP A 78 8.64 6.34 13.62
C ASP A 78 8.14 5.68 12.33
N ASN A 79 7.01 6.14 11.82
CA ASN A 79 6.36 5.54 10.64
C ASN A 79 6.86 6.11 9.31
N LYS A 80 7.40 7.32 9.33
CA LYS A 80 7.86 8.01 8.11
C LYS A 80 6.74 8.15 7.08
N HIS A 81 6.85 7.48 5.94
CA HIS A 81 6.01 7.72 4.77
C HIS A 81 4.84 6.75 4.64
N THR A 82 4.71 5.77 5.54
CA THR A 82 3.64 4.79 5.43
C THR A 82 3.28 4.22 6.80
N ILE A 83 2.01 3.87 6.95
CA ILE A 83 1.53 3.16 8.15
C ILE A 83 0.87 1.88 7.66
N PRO A 84 1.58 0.73 7.75
CA PRO A 84 1.02 -0.56 7.33
C PRO A 84 0.34 -1.28 8.49
N LEU A 85 -0.68 -2.06 8.16
CA LEU A 85 -1.34 -2.96 9.09
C LEU A 85 -1.71 -4.22 8.34
N SER A 86 -1.34 -5.39 8.84
CA SER A 86 -1.67 -6.67 8.25
C SER A 86 -2.29 -7.59 9.27
N GLY A 87 -3.24 -8.40 8.81
CA GLY A 87 -3.91 -9.37 9.66
C GLY A 87 -4.50 -10.51 8.86
N ASP A 88 -5.05 -11.48 9.57
CA ASP A 88 -5.69 -12.62 8.94
C ASP A 88 -7.05 -12.22 8.35
N LEU A 89 -7.31 -12.63 7.13
CA LEU A 89 -8.61 -12.42 6.51
C LEU A 89 -9.55 -13.51 7.04
N LEU A 90 -10.52 -13.11 7.85
CA LEU A 90 -11.44 -14.06 8.49
C LEU A 90 -12.70 -14.32 7.69
N HIS A 91 -13.17 -13.35 6.93
CA HIS A 91 -14.45 -13.44 6.22
C HIS A 91 -14.51 -12.44 5.07
N THR A 92 -15.10 -12.88 3.97
CA THR A 92 -15.44 -12.02 2.84
C THR A 92 -16.85 -12.37 2.39
N SER A 93 -17.73 -11.38 2.34
CA SER A 93 -19.08 -11.53 1.77
C SER A 93 -19.13 -10.77 0.46
N VAL A 94 -19.79 -11.36 -0.53
CA VAL A 94 -19.91 -10.77 -1.87
C VAL A 94 -21.38 -10.50 -2.17
#